data_15c2b5515486e1100ece6ea0a1a8f64d
#
_entry.id   15c2b5515486e1100ece6ea0a1a8f64d
#
_cell.length_a   1.000
_cell.length_b   1.000
_cell.length_c   1.000
_cell.angle_alpha   90.00
_cell.angle_beta   90.00
_cell.angle_gamma   90.00
#
_symmetry.space_group_name_H-M   'P 1'
#
loop_
_entity.id
_entity.type
_entity.pdbx_description
1 polymer ?
#
loop_
_entity_poly.entity_id
_entity_poly.type
_entity_poly.pdbx_seq_one_letter_code
_entity_poly.pdbx_strand_id
1 'polypeptide(L)'
;MDDEPQPVPPAVARRQLAVARVVVWLVVLAMAVVSGLFRPATVGYVLMTGAWLIAASIPTGLLSQGWRPVVHSERFLTVRTLAGRRTVDLRRLVKIDRWRMISRGKRMDLLVLLDVDDMEIVIDSPEVDRAVVDLLPHQEVYQPNVSQSASHRLGLLEIPLGARFTSSARLFGRTTLHLLVAFVAVILVSSLATALWHLS
;
A
#
# COMPACT_ATOMS: atom_id res chain seq x y z
N MET A 1 -25.67 19.29 -0.30
CA MET A 1 -24.51 19.80 0.46
C MET A 1 -23.69 18.58 0.80
N ASP A 2 -22.74 18.24 -0.08
CA ASP A 2 -21.86 17.10 0.14
C ASP A 2 -20.88 17.51 1.24
N ASP A 3 -20.94 16.82 2.39
CA ASP A 3 -20.01 17.02 3.50
C ASP A 3 -18.59 16.83 2.96
N GLU A 4 -17.89 17.94 2.79
CA GLU A 4 -16.48 17.91 2.38
C GLU A 4 -15.72 17.11 3.43
N PRO A 5 -15.04 16.00 3.04
CA PRO A 5 -14.47 15.07 3.99
C PRO A 5 -13.38 15.77 4.81
N GLN A 6 -13.64 16.03 6.08
CA GLN A 6 -12.68 16.67 6.98
C GLN A 6 -11.37 15.88 7.09
N PRO A 7 -10.23 16.56 7.28
CA PRO A 7 -8.94 15.92 7.52
C PRO A 7 -8.99 14.96 8.70
N VAL A 8 -8.44 13.76 8.54
CA VAL A 8 -8.41 12.73 9.58
C VAL A 8 -7.13 12.86 10.40
N PRO A 9 -7.20 12.92 11.74
CA PRO A 9 -6.02 12.96 12.58
C PRO A 9 -5.09 11.75 12.35
N PRO A 10 -3.74 11.93 12.31
CA PRO A 10 -2.78 10.85 12.04
C PRO A 10 -2.91 9.66 12.98
N ALA A 11 -3.21 9.90 14.26
CA ALA A 11 -3.42 8.83 15.26
C ALA A 11 -4.60 7.91 14.90
N VAL A 12 -5.70 8.49 14.42
CA VAL A 12 -6.89 7.73 13.99
C VAL A 12 -6.58 6.92 12.75
N ALA A 13 -5.92 7.52 11.76
CA ALA A 13 -5.53 6.84 10.53
C ALA A 13 -4.56 5.67 10.79
N ARG A 14 -3.56 5.85 11.69
CA ARG A 14 -2.64 4.77 12.12
C ARG A 14 -3.39 3.63 12.80
N ARG A 15 -4.33 3.95 13.70
CA ARG A 15 -5.14 2.92 14.37
C ARG A 15 -6.00 2.14 13.37
N GLN A 16 -6.63 2.82 12.43
CA GLN A 16 -7.42 2.17 11.38
C GLN A 16 -6.54 1.23 10.51
N LEU A 17 -5.32 1.65 10.15
CA LEU A 17 -4.39 0.81 9.42
C LEU A 17 -3.95 -0.40 10.23
N ALA A 18 -3.64 -0.23 11.52
CA ALA A 18 -3.26 -1.33 12.40
C ALA A 18 -4.40 -2.35 12.52
N VAL A 19 -5.64 -1.88 12.74
CA VAL A 19 -6.82 -2.76 12.78
C VAL A 19 -7.01 -3.48 11.45
N ALA A 20 -6.91 -2.78 10.31
CA ALA A 20 -7.04 -3.40 9.00
C ALA A 20 -5.99 -4.51 8.78
N ARG A 21 -4.73 -4.27 9.19
CA ARG A 21 -3.67 -5.27 9.11
C ARG A 21 -3.98 -6.50 9.99
N VAL A 22 -4.42 -6.28 11.22
CA VAL A 22 -4.81 -7.38 12.13
C VAL A 22 -5.95 -8.19 11.54
N VAL A 23 -7.00 -7.55 11.02
CA VAL A 23 -8.13 -8.24 10.37
C VAL A 23 -7.65 -9.08 9.18
N VAL A 24 -6.79 -8.52 8.32
CA VAL A 24 -6.25 -9.27 7.18
C VAL A 24 -5.46 -10.50 7.64
N TRP A 25 -4.62 -10.37 8.68
CA TRP A 25 -3.88 -11.50 9.23
C TRP A 25 -4.78 -12.56 9.88
N LEU A 26 -5.86 -12.16 10.57
CA LEU A 26 -6.84 -13.09 11.11
C LEU A 26 -7.55 -13.88 10.00
N VAL A 27 -7.90 -13.21 8.90
CA VAL A 27 -8.49 -13.88 7.73
C VAL A 27 -7.51 -14.87 7.10
N VAL A 28 -6.24 -14.47 6.94
CA VAL A 28 -5.18 -15.36 6.42
C VAL A 28 -4.99 -16.58 7.31
N LEU A 29 -4.95 -16.38 8.63
CA LEU A 29 -4.81 -17.46 9.61
C LEU A 29 -6.02 -18.42 9.54
N ALA A 30 -7.23 -17.88 9.53
CA ALA A 30 -8.46 -18.69 9.42
C ALA A 30 -8.44 -19.52 8.13
N MET A 31 -8.10 -18.92 6.99
CA MET A 31 -8.00 -19.64 5.72
C MET A 31 -6.92 -20.72 5.75
N ALA A 32 -5.77 -20.47 6.39
CA ALA A 32 -4.70 -21.46 6.53
C ALA A 32 -5.13 -22.65 7.40
N VAL A 33 -5.81 -22.42 8.51
CA VAL A 33 -6.35 -23.49 9.38
C VAL A 33 -7.39 -24.30 8.62
N VAL A 34 -8.37 -23.62 7.99
CA VAL A 34 -9.42 -24.30 7.23
C VAL A 34 -8.81 -25.12 6.09
N SER A 35 -7.80 -24.60 5.39
CA SER A 35 -7.13 -25.33 4.31
C SER A 35 -6.51 -26.66 4.77
N GLY A 36 -6.00 -26.70 6.01
CA GLY A 36 -5.45 -27.91 6.62
C GLY A 36 -6.50 -28.97 7.01
N LEU A 37 -7.74 -28.53 7.25
CA LEU A 37 -8.82 -29.40 7.70
C LEU A 37 -9.65 -29.98 6.54
N PHE A 38 -9.65 -29.34 5.37
CA PHE A 38 -10.48 -29.73 4.25
C PHE A 38 -9.89 -30.87 3.42
N ARG A 39 -10.71 -31.87 3.16
CA ARG A 39 -10.49 -32.90 2.12
C ARG A 39 -11.63 -32.80 1.12
N PRO A 40 -11.42 -32.72 -0.19
CA PRO A 40 -10.21 -33.08 -0.93
C PRO A 40 -9.13 -31.98 -0.92
N ALA A 41 -7.87 -32.39 -1.15
CA ALA A 41 -6.70 -31.54 -1.14
C ALA A 41 -6.81 -30.32 -2.09
N THR A 42 -7.59 -30.41 -3.17
CA THR A 42 -7.83 -29.32 -4.12
C THR A 42 -8.42 -28.08 -3.45
N VAL A 43 -9.40 -28.25 -2.55
CA VAL A 43 -10.00 -27.13 -1.81
C VAL A 43 -8.98 -26.51 -0.86
N GLY A 44 -8.19 -27.33 -0.18
CA GLY A 44 -7.08 -26.88 0.67
C GLY A 44 -6.08 -26.03 -0.10
N TYR A 45 -5.66 -26.44 -1.29
CA TYR A 45 -4.73 -25.66 -2.14
C TYR A 45 -5.34 -24.33 -2.59
N VAL A 46 -6.60 -24.29 -2.97
CA VAL A 46 -7.29 -23.04 -3.36
C VAL A 46 -7.33 -22.07 -2.19
N LEU A 47 -7.70 -22.54 -0.99
CA LEU A 47 -7.74 -21.71 0.22
C LEU A 47 -6.34 -21.21 0.61
N MET A 48 -5.32 -22.06 0.55
CA MET A 48 -3.94 -21.70 0.86
C MET A 48 -3.41 -20.65 -0.13
N THR A 49 -3.68 -20.82 -1.42
CA THR A 49 -3.31 -19.83 -2.45
C THR A 49 -4.03 -18.50 -2.21
N GLY A 50 -5.32 -18.54 -1.88
CA GLY A 50 -6.10 -17.36 -1.53
C GLY A 50 -5.56 -16.65 -0.30
N ALA A 51 -5.24 -17.39 0.77
CA ALA A 51 -4.63 -16.85 1.98
C ALA A 51 -3.30 -16.14 1.69
N TRP A 52 -2.44 -16.76 0.86
CA TRP A 52 -1.18 -16.17 0.45
C TRP A 52 -1.36 -14.89 -0.36
N LEU A 53 -2.29 -14.87 -1.33
CA LEU A 53 -2.59 -13.68 -2.13
C LEU A 53 -3.11 -12.52 -1.26
N ILE A 54 -3.95 -12.83 -0.28
CA ILE A 54 -4.44 -11.82 0.68
C ILE A 54 -3.29 -11.31 1.55
N ALA A 55 -2.44 -12.20 2.10
CA ALA A 55 -1.27 -11.81 2.88
C ALA A 55 -0.31 -10.94 2.07
N ALA A 56 -0.14 -11.24 0.78
CA ALA A 56 0.67 -10.46 -0.15
C ALA A 56 0.15 -9.03 -0.34
N SER A 57 -1.14 -8.77 -0.13
CA SER A 57 -1.73 -7.44 -0.27
C SER A 57 -1.25 -6.45 0.79
N ILE A 58 -0.79 -6.91 1.96
CA ILE A 58 -0.36 -6.06 3.08
C ILE A 58 0.90 -5.25 2.72
N PRO A 59 2.01 -5.88 2.29
CA PRO A 59 3.25 -5.18 1.97
C PRO A 59 3.21 -4.45 0.62
N THR A 60 2.24 -4.76 -0.26
CA THR A 60 2.17 -4.16 -1.59
C THR A 60 1.53 -2.77 -1.61
N GLY A 61 1.24 -2.19 -0.45
CA GLY A 61 0.63 -0.86 -0.36
C GLY A 61 -0.84 -0.80 -0.82
N LEU A 62 -1.48 -1.94 -1.13
CA LEU A 62 -2.90 -1.97 -1.52
C LEU A 62 -3.81 -1.38 -0.45
N LEU A 63 -3.46 -1.56 0.85
CA LEU A 63 -4.20 -0.94 1.95
C LEU A 63 -4.05 0.58 1.99
N SER A 64 -3.00 1.13 1.36
CA SER A 64 -2.70 2.56 1.25
C SER A 64 -3.16 3.16 -0.08
N GLN A 65 -3.63 2.32 -1.02
CA GLN A 65 -4.12 2.79 -2.31
C GLN A 65 -5.37 3.63 -2.11
N GLY A 66 -5.27 4.90 -2.48
CA GLY A 66 -6.33 5.89 -2.34
C GLY A 66 -7.18 6.01 -3.61
N TRP A 67 -8.45 6.28 -3.41
CA TRP A 67 -9.37 6.69 -4.45
C TRP A 67 -10.19 7.89 -3.97
N ARG A 68 -10.77 8.64 -4.90
CA ARG A 68 -11.52 9.88 -4.64
C ARG A 68 -10.70 10.87 -3.80
N PRO A 69 -9.57 11.37 -4.35
CA PRO A 69 -8.78 12.38 -3.67
C PRO A 69 -9.55 13.67 -3.51
N VAL A 70 -9.39 14.31 -2.36
CA VAL A 70 -9.88 15.67 -2.10
C VAL A 70 -8.73 16.46 -1.49
N VAL A 71 -8.37 17.56 -2.14
CA VAL A 71 -7.37 18.50 -1.63
C VAL A 71 -8.08 19.59 -0.87
N HIS A 72 -7.77 19.72 0.44
CA HIS A 72 -8.36 20.74 1.32
C HIS A 72 -7.36 21.87 1.55
N SER A 73 -7.84 23.09 1.45
CA SER A 73 -7.07 24.32 1.81
C SER A 73 -5.66 24.33 1.18
N GLU A 74 -5.50 23.75 -0.02
CA GLU A 74 -4.22 23.64 -0.73
C GLU A 74 -3.09 23.03 0.12
N ARG A 75 -3.42 22.30 1.17
CA ARG A 75 -2.45 21.72 2.10
C ARG A 75 -2.66 20.24 2.37
N PHE A 76 -3.91 19.85 2.65
CA PHE A 76 -4.20 18.49 3.07
C PHE A 76 -4.83 17.68 1.94
N LEU A 77 -4.24 16.54 1.65
CA LEU A 77 -4.78 15.56 0.74
C LEU A 77 -5.49 14.47 1.53
N THR A 78 -6.81 14.40 1.43
CA THR A 78 -7.59 13.32 2.02
C THR A 78 -8.02 12.34 0.95
N VAL A 79 -7.79 11.05 1.19
CA VAL A 79 -8.19 9.97 0.30
C VAL A 79 -8.95 8.90 1.07
N ARG A 80 -9.82 8.19 0.36
CA ARG A 80 -10.43 6.97 0.86
C ARG A 80 -9.56 5.79 0.48
N THR A 81 -9.25 4.91 1.43
CA THR A 81 -8.47 3.68 1.22
C THR A 81 -9.21 2.47 1.74
N LEU A 82 -8.73 1.26 1.47
CA LEU A 82 -9.29 0.03 2.04
C LEU A 82 -9.20 0.01 3.58
N ALA A 83 -8.20 0.67 4.15
CA ALA A 83 -8.03 0.75 5.60
C ALA A 83 -8.76 1.95 6.25
N GLY A 84 -9.61 2.67 5.50
CA GLY A 84 -10.32 3.85 5.97
C GLY A 84 -9.88 5.14 5.26
N ARG A 85 -10.24 6.29 5.82
CA ARG A 85 -9.80 7.59 5.28
C ARG A 85 -8.41 7.93 5.79
N ARG A 86 -7.59 8.54 4.93
CA ARG A 86 -6.25 9.02 5.26
C ARG A 86 -6.07 10.44 4.77
N THR A 87 -5.37 11.22 5.57
CA THR A 87 -4.97 12.57 5.22
C THR A 87 -3.45 12.67 5.30
N VAL A 88 -2.84 13.24 4.27
CA VAL A 88 -1.41 13.57 4.19
C VAL A 88 -1.29 15.08 4.11
N ASP A 89 -0.33 15.64 4.85
CA ASP A 89 0.04 17.05 4.76
C ASP A 89 1.03 17.26 3.62
N LEU A 90 0.56 17.87 2.53
CA LEU A 90 1.37 18.09 1.33
C LEU A 90 2.52 19.08 1.53
N ARG A 91 2.51 19.92 2.61
CA ARG A 91 3.60 20.82 2.98
C ARG A 91 4.64 20.16 3.88
N ARG A 92 4.40 18.94 4.34
CA ARG A 92 5.27 18.20 5.24
C ARG A 92 5.64 16.83 4.67
N LEU A 93 5.80 16.76 3.35
CA LEU A 93 6.21 15.53 2.68
C LEU A 93 7.67 15.21 2.98
N VAL A 94 7.95 13.95 3.30
CA VAL A 94 9.30 13.42 3.52
C VAL A 94 9.79 12.69 2.28
N LYS A 95 8.86 12.00 1.59
CA LYS A 95 9.21 11.19 0.42
C LYS A 95 8.11 11.24 -0.63
N ILE A 96 8.54 11.35 -1.87
CA ILE A 96 7.70 11.24 -3.06
C ILE A 96 8.33 10.18 -3.97
N ASP A 97 7.60 9.11 -4.21
CA ASP A 97 8.05 8.01 -5.05
C ASP A 97 7.02 7.68 -6.12
N ARG A 98 7.40 6.89 -7.12
CA ARG A 98 6.55 6.45 -8.20
C ARG A 98 6.51 4.95 -8.26
N TRP A 99 5.33 4.40 -8.35
CA TRP A 99 5.13 2.98 -8.46
C TRP A 99 4.40 2.64 -9.75
N ARG A 100 5.02 1.81 -10.57
CA ARG A 100 4.40 1.29 -11.78
C ARG A 100 4.04 -0.16 -11.59
N MET A 101 2.80 -0.49 -11.83
CA MET A 101 2.31 -1.85 -11.79
C MET A 101 1.41 -2.15 -12.99
N ILE A 102 1.33 -3.43 -13.35
CA ILE A 102 0.37 -3.90 -14.34
C ILE A 102 -0.74 -4.61 -13.56
N SER A 103 -1.96 -4.08 -13.65
CA SER A 103 -3.13 -4.71 -13.06
C SER A 103 -4.19 -4.92 -14.11
N ARG A 104 -4.65 -6.15 -14.26
CA ARG A 104 -5.68 -6.54 -15.24
C ARG A 104 -5.37 -6.07 -16.68
N GLY A 105 -4.11 -6.15 -17.09
CA GLY A 105 -3.66 -5.72 -18.41
C GLY A 105 -3.54 -4.21 -18.60
N LYS A 106 -3.89 -3.39 -17.58
CA LYS A 106 -3.68 -1.94 -17.60
C LYS A 106 -2.41 -1.58 -16.84
N ARG A 107 -1.63 -0.68 -17.42
CA ARG A 107 -0.49 -0.06 -16.71
C ARG A 107 -1.05 1.00 -15.77
N MET A 108 -0.83 0.77 -14.48
CA MET A 108 -1.14 1.76 -13.44
C MET A 108 0.16 2.49 -13.09
N ASP A 109 0.06 3.78 -13.00
CA ASP A 109 1.19 4.67 -12.70
C ASP A 109 0.83 5.46 -11.44
N LEU A 110 1.32 5.00 -10.31
CA LEU A 110 0.91 5.46 -9.00
C LEU A 110 1.97 6.37 -8.40
N LEU A 111 1.54 7.48 -7.79
CA LEU A 111 2.37 8.32 -6.94
C LEU A 111 2.27 7.84 -5.49
N VAL A 112 3.41 7.71 -4.82
CA VAL A 112 3.51 7.34 -3.41
C VAL A 112 3.95 8.57 -2.64
N LEU A 113 3.11 9.04 -1.75
CA LEU A 113 3.36 10.19 -0.89
C LEU A 113 3.53 9.73 0.55
N LEU A 114 4.59 10.16 1.21
CA LEU A 114 4.85 9.91 2.63
C LEU A 114 5.12 11.24 3.32
N ASP A 115 4.39 11.52 4.39
CA ASP A 115 4.60 12.71 5.21
C ASP A 115 5.42 12.41 6.49
N VAL A 116 5.69 13.46 7.26
CA VAL A 116 6.45 13.37 8.52
C VAL A 116 5.74 12.57 9.61
N ASP A 117 4.43 12.41 9.51
CA ASP A 117 3.61 11.62 10.43
C ASP A 117 3.55 10.14 10.05
N ASP A 118 4.40 9.70 9.10
CA ASP A 118 4.47 8.33 8.57
C ASP A 118 3.15 7.91 7.88
N MET A 119 2.41 8.89 7.37
CA MET A 119 1.20 8.64 6.59
C MET A 119 1.57 8.43 5.14
N GLU A 120 1.35 7.20 4.65
CA GLU A 120 1.58 6.81 3.26
C GLU A 120 0.26 6.75 2.50
N ILE A 121 0.23 7.41 1.35
CA ILE A 121 -0.84 7.33 0.37
C ILE A 121 -0.26 6.95 -0.98
N VAL A 122 -0.94 6.02 -1.66
CA VAL A 122 -0.62 5.59 -3.02
C VAL A 122 -1.79 5.95 -3.92
N ILE A 123 -1.56 6.80 -4.93
CA ILE A 123 -2.65 7.37 -5.72
C ILE A 123 -2.28 7.55 -7.20
N ASP A 124 -3.30 7.48 -8.06
CA ASP A 124 -3.21 7.84 -9.47
C ASP A 124 -4.23 8.95 -9.75
N SER A 125 -3.76 10.21 -9.70
CA SER A 125 -4.61 11.37 -9.95
C SER A 125 -3.77 12.54 -10.48
N PRO A 126 -4.06 13.04 -11.67
CA PRO A 126 -3.39 14.22 -12.22
C PRO A 126 -3.62 15.50 -11.41
N GLU A 127 -4.72 15.57 -10.66
CA GLU A 127 -5.00 16.71 -9.77
C GLU A 127 -4.05 16.71 -8.59
N VAL A 128 -3.77 15.53 -8.02
CA VAL A 128 -2.80 15.37 -6.94
C VAL A 128 -1.39 15.66 -7.44
N ASP A 129 -1.03 15.19 -8.64
CA ASP A 129 0.26 15.47 -9.24
C ASP A 129 0.50 17.00 -9.33
N ARG A 130 -0.49 17.76 -9.79
CA ARG A 130 -0.44 19.23 -9.85
C ARG A 130 -0.31 19.86 -8.46
N ALA A 131 -1.15 19.46 -7.52
CA ALA A 131 -1.10 19.98 -6.15
C ALA A 131 0.26 19.74 -5.47
N VAL A 132 0.86 18.56 -5.72
CA VAL A 132 2.21 18.24 -5.22
C VAL A 132 3.27 19.15 -5.84
N VAL A 133 3.23 19.37 -7.16
CA VAL A 133 4.18 20.27 -7.85
C VAL A 133 4.09 21.69 -7.34
N ASP A 134 2.87 22.21 -7.17
CA ASP A 134 2.61 23.57 -6.69
C ASP A 134 3.10 23.77 -5.26
N LEU A 135 3.08 22.74 -4.43
CA LEU A 135 3.46 22.81 -3.02
C LEU A 135 4.92 22.42 -2.73
N LEU A 136 5.62 21.81 -3.69
CA LEU A 136 7.04 21.46 -3.52
C LEU A 136 7.94 22.64 -3.09
N PRO A 137 7.78 23.88 -3.65
CA PRO A 137 8.56 25.03 -3.21
C PRO A 137 8.20 25.52 -1.80
N HIS A 138 7.06 25.12 -1.26
CA HIS A 138 6.49 25.63 0.00
C HIS A 138 6.57 24.59 1.14
N GLN A 139 7.55 23.68 1.10
CA GLN A 139 7.73 22.68 2.15
C GLN A 139 8.16 23.32 3.47
N GLU A 140 7.48 22.94 4.57
CA GLU A 140 7.70 23.55 5.90
C GLU A 140 8.87 22.94 6.69
N VAL A 141 9.21 21.69 6.42
CA VAL A 141 10.17 20.96 7.27
C VAL A 141 11.48 20.67 6.56
N TYR A 142 11.44 20.01 5.41
CA TYR A 142 12.61 19.67 4.60
C TYR A 142 12.20 19.54 3.13
N GLN A 143 13.18 19.65 2.22
CA GLN A 143 12.93 19.23 0.85
C GLN A 143 12.67 17.71 0.84
N PRO A 144 11.51 17.25 0.33
CA PRO A 144 11.19 15.83 0.29
C PRO A 144 12.18 15.09 -0.60
N ASN A 145 12.47 13.85 -0.24
CA ASN A 145 13.24 12.96 -1.12
C ASN A 145 12.36 12.52 -2.30
N VAL A 146 12.52 13.19 -3.43
CA VAL A 146 11.78 12.89 -4.66
C VAL A 146 12.59 11.89 -5.48
N SER A 147 12.06 10.70 -5.72
CA SER A 147 12.74 9.73 -6.58
C SER A 147 12.80 10.23 -8.03
N GLN A 148 13.85 9.84 -8.77
CA GLN A 148 14.01 10.23 -10.17
C GLN A 148 12.79 9.87 -11.02
N SER A 149 12.17 8.73 -10.75
CA SER A 149 10.96 8.29 -11.43
C SER A 149 9.74 9.16 -11.11
N ALA A 150 9.62 9.65 -9.87
CA ALA A 150 8.57 10.57 -9.45
C ALA A 150 8.80 11.97 -10.04
N SER A 151 10.05 12.49 -10.00
CA SER A 151 10.42 13.77 -10.62
C SER A 151 10.02 13.81 -12.08
N HIS A 152 10.20 12.70 -12.77
CA HIS A 152 9.82 12.57 -14.17
C HIS A 152 8.29 12.60 -14.39
N ARG A 153 7.50 11.89 -13.54
CA ARG A 153 6.04 11.93 -13.60
C ARG A 153 5.52 13.34 -13.33
N LEU A 154 6.12 14.03 -12.39
CA LEU A 154 5.77 15.39 -12.00
C LEU A 154 6.29 16.48 -12.94
N GLY A 155 7.02 16.11 -14.00
CA GLY A 155 7.58 17.07 -14.97
C GLY A 155 8.72 17.93 -14.41
N LEU A 156 9.35 17.50 -13.31
CA LEU A 156 10.43 18.24 -12.64
C LEU A 156 11.81 17.99 -13.28
N LEU A 157 11.94 16.93 -14.04
CA LEU A 157 13.16 16.55 -14.76
C LEU A 157 12.83 16.12 -16.16
N GLU A 158 13.56 16.67 -17.15
CA GLU A 158 13.54 16.14 -18.51
C GLU A 158 14.10 14.71 -18.54
N ILE A 159 13.50 13.83 -19.36
CA ILE A 159 13.97 12.45 -19.50
C ILE A 159 15.30 12.44 -20.24
N PRO A 160 16.41 12.00 -19.63
CA PRO A 160 17.58 11.66 -20.44
C PRO A 160 17.21 10.48 -21.33
N LEU A 161 17.39 10.61 -22.63
CA LEU A 161 17.26 9.52 -23.59
C LEU A 161 18.10 8.33 -23.11
N GLY A 162 17.44 7.21 -22.78
CA GLY A 162 18.09 6.00 -22.29
C GLY A 162 18.08 5.75 -20.78
N ALA A 163 17.47 6.62 -19.96
CA ALA A 163 17.35 6.37 -18.53
C ALA A 163 16.47 5.13 -18.24
N ARG A 164 17.10 4.07 -17.75
CA ARG A 164 16.38 2.92 -17.18
C ARG A 164 15.86 3.30 -15.82
N PHE A 165 14.54 3.34 -15.66
CA PHE A 165 13.92 3.57 -14.37
C PHE A 165 14.14 2.35 -13.46
N THR A 166 15.07 2.45 -12.55
CA THR A 166 15.19 1.48 -11.46
C THR A 166 14.03 1.74 -10.51
N SER A 167 13.03 0.85 -10.51
CA SER A 167 12.08 0.75 -9.39
C SER A 167 12.90 0.64 -8.11
N SER A 168 12.53 1.38 -7.06
CA SER A 168 13.34 1.44 -5.84
C SER A 168 13.56 0.01 -5.31
N ALA A 169 14.77 -0.51 -5.47
CA ALA A 169 15.16 -1.88 -5.11
C ALA A 169 14.88 -2.19 -3.62
N ARG A 170 14.80 -1.16 -2.77
CA ARG A 170 14.48 -1.27 -1.34
C ARG A 170 13.02 -1.66 -1.07
N LEU A 171 12.06 -1.15 -1.86
CA LEU A 171 10.66 -1.56 -1.75
C LEU A 171 10.50 -3.04 -2.16
N PHE A 172 11.20 -3.44 -3.23
CA PHE A 172 11.15 -4.81 -3.73
C PHE A 172 11.70 -5.80 -2.71
N GLY A 173 12.84 -5.52 -2.09
CA GLY A 173 13.45 -6.40 -1.08
C GLY A 173 12.58 -6.56 0.17
N ARG A 174 11.99 -5.48 0.67
CA ARG A 174 11.10 -5.53 1.85
C ARG A 174 9.80 -6.28 1.54
N THR A 175 9.23 -6.05 0.37
CA THR A 175 8.02 -6.75 -0.09
C THR A 175 8.29 -8.23 -0.27
N THR A 176 9.40 -8.61 -0.90
CA THR A 176 9.79 -10.00 -1.13
C THR A 176 9.99 -10.75 0.19
N LEU A 177 10.66 -10.13 1.17
CA LEU A 177 10.85 -10.73 2.50
C LEU A 177 9.49 -10.97 3.20
N HIS A 178 8.58 -10.00 3.18
CA HIS A 178 7.26 -10.16 3.78
C HIS A 178 6.43 -11.25 3.08
N LEU A 179 6.53 -11.34 1.76
CA LEU A 179 5.87 -12.39 0.98
C LEU A 179 6.41 -13.78 1.34
N LEU A 180 7.73 -13.91 1.51
CA LEU A 180 8.35 -15.17 1.93
C LEU A 180 7.91 -15.56 3.34
N VAL A 181 7.95 -14.63 4.30
CA VAL A 181 7.50 -14.86 5.68
C VAL A 181 6.03 -15.26 5.72
N ALA A 182 5.16 -14.57 4.98
CA ALA A 182 3.75 -14.90 4.89
C ALA A 182 3.52 -16.29 4.30
N PHE A 183 4.26 -16.65 3.25
CA PHE A 183 4.18 -17.96 2.62
C PHE A 183 4.57 -19.09 3.59
N VAL A 184 5.71 -18.94 4.29
CA VAL A 184 6.18 -19.91 5.28
C VAL A 184 5.17 -20.03 6.43
N ALA A 185 4.63 -18.91 6.94
CA ALA A 185 3.65 -18.93 8.02
C ALA A 185 2.36 -19.66 7.62
N VAL A 186 1.84 -19.43 6.42
CA VAL A 186 0.64 -20.11 5.90
C VAL A 186 0.88 -21.62 5.79
N ILE A 187 2.04 -22.05 5.27
CA ILE A 187 2.38 -23.49 5.16
C ILE A 187 2.47 -24.12 6.53
N LEU A 188 3.19 -23.51 7.49
CA LEU A 188 3.37 -24.05 8.83
C LEU A 188 2.04 -24.23 9.56
N VAL A 189 1.17 -23.22 9.52
CA VAL A 189 -0.15 -23.27 10.16
C VAL A 189 -1.04 -24.34 9.52
N SER A 190 -1.06 -24.43 8.20
CA SER A 190 -1.82 -25.45 7.49
C SER A 190 -1.33 -26.87 7.82
N SER A 191 0.01 -27.07 7.85
CA SER A 191 0.62 -28.35 8.18
C SER A 191 0.33 -28.78 9.62
N LEU A 192 0.40 -27.82 10.55
CA LEU A 192 0.10 -28.07 11.97
C LEU A 192 -1.38 -28.44 12.16
N ALA A 193 -2.30 -27.74 11.49
CA ALA A 193 -3.72 -28.06 11.54
C ALA A 193 -4.01 -29.48 11.02
N THR A 194 -3.35 -29.86 9.93
CA THR A 194 -3.47 -31.22 9.37
C THR A 194 -2.92 -32.28 10.35
N ALA A 195 -1.75 -32.02 10.97
CA ALA A 195 -1.16 -32.95 11.93
C ALA A 195 -2.04 -33.14 13.17
N LEU A 196 -2.58 -32.06 13.72
CA LEU A 196 -3.49 -32.12 14.88
C LEU A 196 -4.76 -32.91 14.56
N TRP A 197 -5.32 -32.74 13.35
CA TRP A 197 -6.48 -33.50 12.90
C TRP A 197 -6.23 -35.01 12.80
N HIS A 198 -5.01 -35.43 12.49
CA HIS A 198 -4.67 -36.85 12.42
C HIS A 198 -4.40 -37.48 13.79
N LEU A 199 -4.19 -36.67 14.82
CA LEU A 199 -3.94 -37.13 16.19
C LEU A 199 -5.24 -37.19 17.04
N SER A 200 -6.29 -36.55 16.59
CA SER A 200 -7.64 -36.57 17.21
C SER A 200 -8.52 -37.66 16.63
#